data_5d69d39c633b144c7736558848f78248
#
_entry.id   5d69d39c633b144c7736558848f78248
#
_cell.length_a   1.000
_cell.length_b   1.000
_cell.length_c   1.000
_cell.angle_alpha   90.00
_cell.angle_beta   90.00
_cell.angle_gamma   90.00
#
_symmetry.space_group_name_H-M   'P 1'
#
loop_
_entity.id
_entity.type
_entity.pdbx_description
1 polymer ?
#
loop_
_entity_poly.entity_id
_entity_poly.type
_entity_poly.pdbx_seq_one_letter_code
_entity_poly.pdbx_strand_id
1 'polypeptide(L)'
;ELPSPLGQVFASFDRFKRLPLRDRASIAGLLAAMLDFNRTPEVFDLYDRMTAYELFRRVGVTKRLVDDFLRPTLLVGLFKPPEELSAAVTMELLYFYALAHQTSFDVRWLARGTVQTTLLKPLADRLEEMGVTIRPKTFVTELTYENERVTSVKTSEGSVDCDAVVLALGAGGMKRVLASSTELSKAAPDLAASASLNAIDVVAVRLWLDKTVETDTPVGVFAKFPELRGAGGTFFMLDQLQKDNLEELWGNDEIQGSVLSADFYNSGAIAPLSDEAIVELEMKLLGEAYGEFKNAKVVDSCVKRYQGAVSWFSPGSFSKRPPLASSVKNVCCAGDWVRMGDREHGAKGLCQERALVSGYEAANELASRGVLNGNRKMKERLEIRDDEPAYTMGVRASSVVQGALDRLGVGSAWVR
;
A
#
# COMPACT_ATOMS: atom_id res chain seq x y z
N GLU A 1 1.56 -20.43 23.98
CA GLU A 1 1.65 -19.84 22.60
C GLU A 1 3.02 -20.19 22.01
N LEU A 2 3.04 -20.56 20.73
CA LEU A 2 4.29 -20.79 20.03
C LEU A 2 4.92 -19.45 19.62
N PRO A 3 6.25 -19.29 19.72
CA PRO A 3 6.90 -18.04 19.34
C PRO A 3 6.80 -17.79 17.82
N SER A 4 6.84 -16.50 17.42
CA SER A 4 6.94 -16.11 16.01
C SER A 4 8.19 -16.72 15.35
N PRO A 5 8.12 -17.20 14.09
CA PRO A 5 6.97 -17.23 13.19
C PRO A 5 6.11 -18.50 13.29
N LEU A 6 6.50 -19.47 14.14
CA LEU A 6 5.81 -20.76 14.24
C LEU A 6 4.36 -20.60 14.68
N GLY A 7 4.09 -19.69 15.60
CA GLY A 7 2.74 -19.42 16.08
C GLY A 7 1.81 -18.97 14.97
N GLN A 8 2.26 -18.09 14.07
CA GLN A 8 1.46 -17.61 12.94
C GLN A 8 1.22 -18.72 11.90
N VAL A 9 2.25 -19.51 11.59
CA VAL A 9 2.12 -20.63 10.66
C VAL A 9 1.10 -21.65 11.17
N PHE A 10 1.20 -22.05 12.44
CA PHE A 10 0.25 -23.01 13.02
C PHE A 10 -1.15 -22.43 13.20
N ALA A 11 -1.27 -21.17 13.62
CA ALA A 11 -2.57 -20.49 13.70
C ALA A 11 -3.26 -20.41 12.34
N SER A 12 -2.51 -20.18 11.26
CA SER A 12 -3.04 -20.20 9.89
C SER A 12 -3.57 -21.58 9.51
N PHE A 13 -2.91 -22.65 9.94
CA PHE A 13 -3.37 -24.04 9.68
C PHE A 13 -4.75 -24.33 10.31
N ASP A 14 -5.01 -23.84 11.50
CA ASP A 14 -6.28 -24.08 12.17
C ASP A 14 -7.41 -23.14 11.69
N ARG A 15 -7.08 -21.90 11.36
CA ARG A 15 -8.07 -20.89 10.95
C ARG A 15 -8.64 -21.13 9.55
N PHE A 16 -7.86 -21.67 8.61
CA PHE A 16 -8.30 -21.90 7.22
C PHE A 16 -8.95 -23.26 7.00
N LYS A 17 -9.92 -23.64 7.82
CA LYS A 17 -10.60 -24.95 7.77
C LYS A 17 -11.29 -25.26 6.43
N ARG A 18 -11.68 -24.24 5.66
CA ARG A 18 -12.29 -24.40 4.33
C ARG A 18 -11.31 -24.82 3.24
N LEU A 19 -9.99 -24.63 3.47
CA LEU A 19 -8.95 -25.09 2.56
C LEU A 19 -8.53 -26.52 2.93
N PRO A 20 -8.53 -27.48 1.99
CA PRO A 20 -8.00 -28.84 2.21
C PRO A 20 -6.55 -28.80 2.71
N LEU A 21 -6.15 -29.80 3.49
CA LEU A 21 -4.80 -29.89 4.06
C LEU A 21 -3.70 -29.80 2.99
N ARG A 22 -3.92 -30.44 1.82
CA ARG A 22 -2.97 -30.37 0.69
C ARG A 22 -2.74 -28.93 0.24
N ASP A 23 -3.80 -28.14 0.12
CA ASP A 23 -3.70 -26.75 -0.33
C ASP A 23 -3.02 -25.91 0.74
N ARG A 24 -3.35 -26.09 2.01
CA ARG A 24 -2.65 -25.42 3.13
C ARG A 24 -1.16 -25.78 3.16
N ALA A 25 -0.82 -27.05 2.98
CA ALA A 25 0.56 -27.52 2.97
C ALA A 25 1.39 -26.95 1.81
N SER A 26 0.76 -26.59 0.69
CA SER A 26 1.46 -26.00 -0.46
C SER A 26 2.09 -24.64 -0.17
N ILE A 27 1.70 -23.96 0.94
CA ILE A 27 2.35 -22.73 1.40
C ILE A 27 3.82 -22.93 1.76
N ALA A 28 4.25 -24.17 2.08
CA ALA A 28 5.62 -24.47 2.48
C ALA A 28 6.67 -24.07 1.44
N GLY A 29 6.35 -24.23 0.14
CA GLY A 29 7.22 -23.76 -0.93
C GLY A 29 7.40 -22.24 -0.94
N LEU A 30 6.36 -21.49 -0.65
CA LEU A 30 6.42 -20.03 -0.52
C LEU A 30 7.25 -19.62 0.69
N LEU A 31 7.11 -20.31 1.82
CA LEU A 31 7.92 -20.06 3.01
C LEU A 31 9.42 -20.37 2.74
N ALA A 32 9.73 -21.44 2.01
CA ALA A 32 11.10 -21.73 1.59
C ALA A 32 11.66 -20.62 0.68
N ALA A 33 10.88 -20.11 -0.27
CA ALA A 33 11.27 -18.99 -1.11
C ALA A 33 11.48 -17.70 -0.30
N MET A 34 10.72 -17.47 0.78
CA MET A 34 10.95 -16.35 1.70
C MET A 34 12.30 -16.43 2.41
N LEU A 35 12.81 -17.62 2.71
CA LEU A 35 14.14 -17.80 3.28
C LEU A 35 15.26 -17.63 2.23
N ASP A 36 14.98 -17.93 0.96
CA ASP A 36 15.90 -17.67 -0.15
C ASP A 36 15.95 -16.17 -0.52
N PHE A 37 14.86 -15.46 -0.31
CA PHE A 37 14.71 -14.02 -0.53
C PHE A 37 15.44 -13.23 0.57
N ASN A 38 16.76 -13.15 0.49
CA ASN A 38 17.63 -12.52 1.49
C ASN A 38 17.70 -10.98 1.39
N ARG A 39 16.91 -10.38 0.52
CA ARG A 39 16.82 -8.93 0.29
C ARG A 39 18.11 -8.22 -0.15
N THR A 40 19.16 -8.95 -0.52
CA THR A 40 20.29 -8.29 -1.19
C THR A 40 19.82 -7.64 -2.49
N PRO A 41 20.46 -6.55 -2.96
CA PRO A 41 20.03 -5.86 -4.18
C PRO A 41 19.89 -6.80 -5.38
N GLU A 42 20.79 -7.75 -5.54
CA GLU A 42 20.80 -8.72 -6.64
C GLU A 42 19.60 -9.67 -6.55
N VAL A 43 19.34 -10.23 -5.37
CA VAL A 43 18.21 -11.14 -5.14
C VAL A 43 16.90 -10.41 -5.23
N PHE A 44 16.84 -9.19 -4.68
CA PHE A 44 15.65 -8.35 -4.81
C PHE A 44 15.29 -8.09 -6.28
N ASP A 45 16.28 -7.71 -7.10
CA ASP A 45 16.10 -7.44 -8.53
C ASP A 45 15.63 -8.69 -9.30
N LEU A 46 16.15 -9.87 -8.98
CA LEU A 46 15.69 -11.12 -9.58
C LEU A 46 14.21 -11.39 -9.29
N TYR A 47 13.79 -11.24 -8.03
CA TYR A 47 12.40 -11.42 -7.65
C TYR A 47 11.49 -10.29 -8.17
N ASP A 48 12.01 -9.05 -8.29
CA ASP A 48 11.24 -7.94 -8.83
C ASP A 48 10.90 -8.09 -10.32
N ARG A 49 11.71 -8.84 -11.07
CA ARG A 49 11.47 -9.06 -12.52
C ARG A 49 10.37 -10.05 -12.84
N MET A 50 9.94 -10.88 -11.88
CA MET A 50 8.85 -11.84 -12.10
C MET A 50 7.57 -11.41 -11.40
N THR A 51 6.44 -11.97 -11.86
CA THR A 51 5.16 -11.77 -11.18
C THR A 51 5.06 -12.65 -9.93
N ALA A 52 4.26 -12.20 -8.96
CA ALA A 52 3.93 -13.01 -7.78
C ALA A 52 3.29 -14.35 -8.17
N TYR A 53 2.41 -14.33 -9.20
CA TYR A 53 1.78 -15.55 -9.70
C TYR A 53 2.78 -16.54 -10.28
N GLU A 54 3.77 -16.06 -11.03
CA GLU A 54 4.86 -16.90 -11.54
C GLU A 54 5.65 -17.53 -10.41
N LEU A 55 6.02 -16.75 -9.38
CA LEU A 55 6.67 -17.26 -8.18
C LEU A 55 5.81 -18.35 -7.52
N PHE A 56 4.53 -18.09 -7.26
CA PHE A 56 3.64 -19.06 -6.62
C PHE A 56 3.58 -20.39 -7.37
N ARG A 57 3.54 -20.34 -8.69
CA ARG A 57 3.59 -21.56 -9.53
C ARG A 57 4.92 -22.28 -9.41
N ARG A 58 6.04 -21.57 -9.44
CA ARG A 58 7.39 -22.15 -9.34
C ARG A 58 7.61 -22.85 -8.01
N VAL A 59 7.11 -22.29 -6.91
CA VAL A 59 7.24 -22.87 -5.57
C VAL A 59 6.15 -23.90 -5.22
N GLY A 60 5.29 -24.25 -6.15
CA GLY A 60 4.31 -25.32 -6.00
C GLY A 60 3.07 -24.95 -5.17
N VAL A 61 2.76 -23.66 -5.05
CA VAL A 61 1.49 -23.20 -4.44
C VAL A 61 0.33 -23.66 -5.30
N THR A 62 -0.68 -24.28 -4.70
CA THR A 62 -1.83 -24.77 -5.44
C THR A 62 -2.70 -23.63 -5.95
N LYS A 63 -3.31 -23.85 -7.12
CA LYS A 63 -4.26 -22.86 -7.69
C LYS A 63 -5.35 -22.46 -6.71
N ARG A 64 -5.87 -23.41 -5.92
CA ARG A 64 -6.91 -23.15 -4.93
C ARG A 64 -6.41 -22.21 -3.83
N LEU A 65 -5.21 -22.43 -3.30
CA LEU A 65 -4.63 -21.51 -2.29
C LEU A 65 -4.41 -20.11 -2.87
N VAL A 66 -3.99 -20.02 -4.13
CA VAL A 66 -3.88 -18.70 -4.81
C VAL A 66 -5.25 -18.04 -4.91
N ASP A 67 -6.25 -18.72 -5.44
CA ASP A 67 -7.55 -18.10 -5.78
C ASP A 67 -8.39 -17.81 -4.53
N ASP A 68 -8.31 -18.67 -3.49
CA ASP A 68 -9.14 -18.54 -2.28
C ASP A 68 -8.53 -17.68 -1.19
N PHE A 69 -7.21 -17.48 -1.21
CA PHE A 69 -6.51 -16.77 -0.14
C PHE A 69 -5.53 -15.71 -0.65
N LEU A 70 -4.52 -16.10 -1.45
CA LEU A 70 -3.45 -15.16 -1.81
C LEU A 70 -3.94 -14.02 -2.72
N ARG A 71 -4.76 -14.34 -3.71
CA ARG A 71 -5.31 -13.33 -4.63
C ARG A 71 -6.20 -12.29 -3.93
N PRO A 72 -7.20 -12.68 -3.11
CA PRO A 72 -7.97 -11.70 -2.34
C PRO A 72 -7.08 -10.87 -1.40
N THR A 73 -6.11 -11.51 -0.72
CA THR A 73 -5.18 -10.82 0.16
C THR A 73 -4.34 -9.78 -0.58
N LEU A 74 -3.84 -10.10 -1.77
CA LEU A 74 -3.03 -9.18 -2.58
C LEU A 74 -3.87 -8.07 -3.20
N LEU A 75 -5.09 -8.37 -3.63
CA LEU A 75 -6.03 -7.35 -4.10
C LEU A 75 -6.36 -6.33 -3.02
N VAL A 76 -6.44 -6.74 -1.75
CA VAL A 76 -6.63 -5.82 -0.62
C VAL A 76 -5.32 -5.13 -0.22
N GLY A 77 -4.21 -5.86 -0.17
CA GLY A 77 -2.93 -5.36 0.35
C GLY A 77 -2.11 -4.55 -0.64
N LEU A 78 -2.22 -4.83 -1.95
CA LEU A 78 -1.44 -4.17 -3.02
C LEU A 78 -2.30 -3.72 -4.21
N PHE A 79 -3.61 -3.88 -4.12
CA PHE A 79 -4.63 -3.41 -5.07
C PHE A 79 -4.51 -3.96 -6.48
N LYS A 80 -3.78 -5.07 -6.66
CA LYS A 80 -3.61 -5.76 -7.94
C LYS A 80 -3.60 -7.28 -7.75
N PRO A 81 -4.00 -8.03 -8.77
CA PRO A 81 -3.90 -9.48 -8.75
C PRO A 81 -2.42 -9.94 -8.84
N PRO A 82 -2.10 -11.16 -8.38
CA PRO A 82 -0.72 -11.67 -8.35
C PRO A 82 -0.04 -11.73 -9.72
N GLU A 83 -0.79 -11.78 -10.81
CA GLU A 83 -0.28 -11.76 -12.19
C GLU A 83 0.32 -10.41 -12.59
N GLU A 84 -0.04 -9.34 -11.88
CA GLU A 84 0.36 -7.98 -12.19
C GLU A 84 1.29 -7.37 -11.13
N LEU A 85 1.62 -8.13 -10.08
CA LEU A 85 2.46 -7.68 -8.96
C LEU A 85 3.88 -8.23 -9.04
N SER A 86 4.85 -7.41 -8.65
CA SER A 86 6.23 -7.85 -8.40
C SER A 86 6.26 -8.92 -7.30
N ALA A 87 6.97 -10.02 -7.56
CA ALA A 87 7.18 -11.06 -6.56
C ALA A 87 7.97 -10.52 -5.35
N ALA A 88 8.97 -9.66 -5.54
CA ALA A 88 9.74 -9.06 -4.45
C ALA A 88 8.85 -8.25 -3.51
N VAL A 89 8.02 -7.35 -4.03
CA VAL A 89 7.11 -6.54 -3.22
C VAL A 89 6.07 -7.40 -2.52
N THR A 90 5.59 -8.44 -3.20
CA THR A 90 4.66 -9.41 -2.62
C THR A 90 5.29 -10.16 -1.44
N MET A 91 6.55 -10.60 -1.58
CA MET A 91 7.28 -11.29 -0.51
C MET A 91 7.49 -10.38 0.71
N GLU A 92 7.83 -9.12 0.49
CA GLU A 92 7.93 -8.13 1.57
C GLU A 92 6.58 -7.92 2.28
N LEU A 93 5.48 -7.75 1.52
CA LEU A 93 4.16 -7.62 2.10
C LEU A 93 3.80 -8.84 2.97
N LEU A 94 3.95 -10.04 2.42
CA LEU A 94 3.62 -11.27 3.14
C LEU A 94 4.48 -11.46 4.38
N TYR A 95 5.78 -11.11 4.32
CA TYR A 95 6.65 -11.13 5.49
C TYR A 95 6.15 -10.18 6.58
N PHE A 96 5.96 -8.90 6.26
CA PHE A 96 5.59 -7.89 7.25
C PHE A 96 4.19 -8.06 7.82
N TYR A 97 3.23 -8.50 7.03
CA TYR A 97 1.86 -8.70 7.50
C TYR A 97 1.65 -10.04 8.22
N ALA A 98 2.40 -11.08 7.85
CA ALA A 98 2.16 -12.42 8.36
C ALA A 98 3.21 -12.92 9.37
N LEU A 99 4.46 -12.48 9.28
CA LEU A 99 5.57 -13.08 10.03
C LEU A 99 6.32 -12.09 10.93
N ALA A 100 6.47 -10.83 10.51
CA ALA A 100 7.34 -9.89 11.21
C ALA A 100 6.70 -9.30 12.48
N HIS A 101 7.47 -9.29 13.57
CA HIS A 101 7.22 -8.50 14.79
C HIS A 101 5.82 -8.66 15.42
N GLN A 102 5.14 -9.76 15.14
CA GLN A 102 3.81 -10.01 15.66
C GLN A 102 3.77 -11.27 16.51
N THR A 103 3.23 -11.16 17.71
CA THR A 103 2.90 -12.31 18.56
C THR A 103 1.53 -12.90 18.21
N SER A 104 0.67 -12.09 17.57
CA SER A 104 -0.66 -12.47 17.09
C SER A 104 -1.07 -11.62 15.88
N PHE A 105 -2.07 -12.07 15.12
CA PHE A 105 -2.74 -11.26 14.09
C PHE A 105 -3.69 -10.24 14.72
N ASP A 106 -3.16 -9.39 15.58
CA ASP A 106 -3.95 -8.38 16.27
C ASP A 106 -4.08 -7.13 15.41
N VAL A 107 -5.29 -6.92 14.87
CA VAL A 107 -5.68 -5.67 14.22
C VAL A 107 -6.39 -4.83 15.26
N ARG A 108 -5.91 -3.61 15.46
CA ARG A 108 -6.55 -2.63 16.36
C ARG A 108 -7.24 -1.55 15.54
N TRP A 109 -8.50 -1.32 15.85
CA TRP A 109 -9.27 -0.26 15.26
C TRP A 109 -8.99 1.07 15.96
N LEU A 110 -8.92 2.16 15.20
CA LEU A 110 -8.98 3.52 15.75
C LEU A 110 -10.41 3.75 16.21
N ALA A 111 -10.61 3.73 17.52
CA ALA A 111 -11.88 3.42 18.14
C ALA A 111 -12.95 4.51 18.10
N ARG A 112 -12.66 5.75 17.71
CA ARG A 112 -13.66 6.84 17.76
C ARG A 112 -13.40 7.87 16.69
N GLY A 113 -14.44 8.23 15.95
CA GLY A 113 -14.39 9.23 14.91
C GLY A 113 -13.74 8.74 13.61
N THR A 114 -13.64 9.64 12.65
CA THR A 114 -13.02 9.36 11.35
C THR A 114 -11.50 9.55 11.42
N VAL A 115 -10.75 8.97 10.48
CA VAL A 115 -9.31 9.23 10.33
C VAL A 115 -9.04 10.74 10.18
N GLN A 116 -9.98 11.45 9.52
CA GLN A 116 -9.91 12.90 9.39
C GLN A 116 -9.91 13.60 10.75
N THR A 117 -10.85 13.27 11.63
CA THR A 117 -11.01 13.96 12.92
C THR A 117 -10.02 13.50 13.98
N THR A 118 -9.62 12.23 13.94
CA THR A 118 -8.77 11.64 14.99
C THR A 118 -7.27 11.74 14.70
N LEU A 119 -6.88 11.82 13.43
CA LEU A 119 -5.47 11.81 13.03
C LEU A 119 -5.08 13.00 12.16
N LEU A 120 -5.77 13.21 11.02
CA LEU A 120 -5.30 14.16 10.02
C LEU A 120 -5.50 15.62 10.45
N LYS A 121 -6.69 15.95 11.00
CA LYS A 121 -6.96 17.32 11.44
C LYS A 121 -6.05 17.76 12.60
N PRO A 122 -5.88 17.00 13.71
CA PRO A 122 -4.96 17.38 14.77
C PRO A 122 -3.51 17.55 14.29
N LEU A 123 -3.08 16.72 13.30
CA LEU A 123 -1.75 16.86 12.72
C LEU A 123 -1.64 18.16 11.90
N ALA A 124 -2.63 18.48 11.07
CA ALA A 124 -2.67 19.70 10.28
C ALA A 124 -2.69 20.94 11.18
N ASP A 125 -3.57 20.97 12.18
CA ASP A 125 -3.65 22.06 13.17
C ASP A 125 -2.28 22.29 13.84
N ARG A 126 -1.61 21.19 14.23
CA ARG A 126 -0.28 21.28 14.86
C ARG A 126 0.78 21.82 13.91
N LEU A 127 0.74 21.45 12.65
CA LEU A 127 1.68 21.97 11.63
C LEU A 127 1.47 23.47 11.41
N GLU A 128 0.23 23.93 11.33
CA GLU A 128 -0.11 25.36 11.20
C GLU A 128 0.34 26.16 12.43
N GLU A 129 0.14 25.66 13.66
CA GLU A 129 0.69 26.25 14.87
C GLU A 129 2.22 26.40 14.86
N MET A 130 2.91 25.48 14.17
CA MET A 130 4.37 25.53 13.97
C MET A 130 4.80 26.45 12.83
N GLY A 131 3.87 27.14 12.17
CA GLY A 131 4.13 28.09 11.10
C GLY A 131 4.14 27.48 9.69
N VAL A 132 3.66 26.26 9.53
CA VAL A 132 3.48 25.64 8.20
C VAL A 132 2.24 26.25 7.53
N THR A 133 2.36 26.66 6.28
CA THR A 133 1.22 27.10 5.48
C THR A 133 0.67 25.93 4.67
N ILE A 134 -0.54 25.49 4.96
CA ILE A 134 -1.25 24.48 4.18
C ILE A 134 -2.13 25.19 3.15
N ARG A 135 -1.97 24.85 1.86
CA ARG A 135 -2.75 25.44 0.76
C ARG A 135 -3.63 24.36 0.12
N PRO A 136 -4.85 24.16 0.59
CA PRO A 136 -5.78 23.21 -0.01
C PRO A 136 -6.20 23.69 -1.40
N LYS A 137 -6.56 22.73 -2.29
CA LYS A 137 -7.01 23.00 -3.67
C LYS A 137 -5.98 23.69 -4.57
N THR A 138 -4.72 23.81 -4.13
CA THR A 138 -3.64 24.42 -4.90
C THR A 138 -2.85 23.32 -5.60
N PHE A 139 -2.91 23.27 -6.92
CA PHE A 139 -2.25 22.24 -7.73
C PHE A 139 -0.88 22.70 -8.20
N VAL A 140 0.14 21.89 -7.90
CA VAL A 140 1.48 22.09 -8.47
C VAL A 140 1.45 21.68 -9.94
N THR A 141 1.89 22.59 -10.82
CA THR A 141 1.89 22.40 -12.26
C THR A 141 3.28 22.18 -12.85
N GLU A 142 4.30 22.87 -12.32
CA GLU A 142 5.67 22.81 -12.85
C GLU A 142 6.68 23.17 -11.76
N LEU A 143 7.90 22.66 -11.89
CA LEU A 143 9.06 23.07 -11.09
C LEU A 143 10.05 23.81 -12.00
N THR A 144 10.40 25.03 -11.62
CA THR A 144 11.40 25.83 -12.34
C THR A 144 12.80 25.37 -11.92
N TYR A 145 13.58 24.90 -12.89
CA TYR A 145 14.94 24.41 -12.65
C TYR A 145 15.94 25.33 -13.34
N GLU A 146 16.80 25.97 -12.56
CA GLU A 146 17.83 26.92 -13.00
C GLU A 146 19.08 26.82 -12.09
N ASN A 147 20.25 27.01 -12.64
CA ASN A 147 21.49 27.00 -11.88
C ASN A 147 21.67 25.73 -11.03
N GLU A 148 21.39 24.57 -11.61
CA GLU A 148 21.51 23.23 -11.01
C GLU A 148 20.62 23.00 -9.78
N ARG A 149 19.55 23.78 -9.63
CA ARG A 149 18.59 23.65 -8.53
C ARG A 149 17.17 23.99 -8.95
N VAL A 150 16.19 23.53 -8.18
CA VAL A 150 14.81 24.03 -8.27
C VAL A 150 14.74 25.36 -7.52
N THR A 151 14.30 26.41 -8.20
CA THR A 151 14.21 27.78 -7.66
C THR A 151 12.80 28.18 -7.28
N SER A 152 11.79 27.65 -7.97
CA SER A 152 10.39 27.94 -7.66
C SER A 152 9.45 26.78 -8.03
N VAL A 153 8.27 26.80 -7.41
CA VAL A 153 7.16 25.88 -7.66
C VAL A 153 6.01 26.67 -8.27
N LYS A 154 5.64 26.36 -9.52
CA LYS A 154 4.45 26.92 -10.15
C LYS A 154 3.21 26.17 -9.72
N THR A 155 2.17 26.91 -9.38
CA THR A 155 0.90 26.35 -8.92
C THR A 155 -0.27 26.95 -9.71
N SER A 156 -1.48 26.41 -9.50
CA SER A 156 -2.71 26.97 -10.04
C SER A 156 -3.00 28.41 -9.56
N GLU A 157 -2.34 28.88 -8.48
CA GLU A 157 -2.56 30.20 -7.86
C GLU A 157 -1.36 31.15 -8.06
N GLY A 158 -0.29 30.71 -8.73
CA GLY A 158 0.91 31.50 -8.96
C GLY A 158 2.20 30.73 -8.66
N SER A 159 3.32 31.42 -8.64
CA SER A 159 4.62 30.84 -8.37
C SER A 159 5.04 31.09 -6.91
N VAL A 160 5.73 30.10 -6.33
CA VAL A 160 6.29 30.17 -4.97
C VAL A 160 7.77 29.87 -5.06
N ASP A 161 8.62 30.85 -4.67
CA ASP A 161 10.07 30.64 -4.57
C ASP A 161 10.39 29.71 -3.41
N CYS A 162 11.42 28.89 -3.58
CA CYS A 162 11.79 27.90 -2.58
C CYS A 162 13.29 27.63 -2.54
N ASP A 163 13.81 27.36 -1.34
CA ASP A 163 15.17 26.88 -1.13
C ASP A 163 15.31 25.39 -1.42
N ALA A 164 14.31 24.61 -1.10
CA ALA A 164 14.27 23.18 -1.31
C ALA A 164 12.83 22.68 -1.56
N VAL A 165 12.72 21.52 -2.18
CA VAL A 165 11.43 20.86 -2.49
C VAL A 165 11.44 19.41 -2.03
N VAL A 166 10.37 18.99 -1.39
CA VAL A 166 10.05 17.58 -1.15
C VAL A 166 8.86 17.19 -2.03
N LEU A 167 9.07 16.27 -2.95
CA LEU A 167 8.04 15.73 -3.84
C LEU A 167 7.32 14.57 -3.14
N ALA A 168 6.28 14.89 -2.38
CA ALA A 168 5.43 13.91 -1.71
C ALA A 168 4.24 13.52 -2.63
N LEU A 169 4.56 13.08 -3.84
CA LEU A 169 3.61 12.80 -4.92
C LEU A 169 3.49 11.30 -5.16
N GLY A 170 2.28 10.81 -5.40
CA GLY A 170 2.09 9.48 -5.98
C GLY A 170 2.50 9.45 -7.47
N ALA A 171 2.53 8.24 -8.06
CA ALA A 171 3.01 8.03 -9.44
C ALA A 171 2.32 8.95 -10.48
N GLY A 172 0.99 9.12 -10.38
CA GLY A 172 0.24 9.99 -11.26
C GLY A 172 0.59 11.47 -11.12
N GLY A 173 0.81 11.94 -9.88
CA GLY A 173 1.25 13.31 -9.60
C GLY A 173 2.66 13.57 -10.11
N MET A 174 3.58 12.65 -9.83
CA MET A 174 4.96 12.71 -10.30
C MET A 174 5.04 12.80 -11.83
N LYS A 175 4.30 11.93 -12.52
CA LYS A 175 4.23 11.94 -13.99
C LYS A 175 3.78 13.29 -14.55
N ARG A 176 2.73 13.90 -13.97
CA ARG A 176 2.23 15.22 -14.43
C ARG A 176 3.25 16.33 -14.21
N VAL A 177 3.80 16.42 -13.00
CA VAL A 177 4.75 17.49 -12.66
C VAL A 177 6.03 17.38 -13.49
N LEU A 178 6.58 16.18 -13.65
CA LEU A 178 7.80 15.97 -14.44
C LEU A 178 7.59 16.20 -15.94
N ALA A 179 6.41 15.91 -16.48
CA ALA A 179 6.06 16.19 -17.88
C ALA A 179 6.11 17.69 -18.21
N SER A 180 5.70 18.54 -17.26
CA SER A 180 5.75 20.00 -17.39
C SER A 180 7.11 20.59 -17.02
N SER A 181 7.91 19.89 -16.19
CA SER A 181 9.22 20.36 -15.69
C SER A 181 10.36 19.78 -16.55
N THR A 182 10.40 20.14 -17.83
CA THR A 182 11.27 19.52 -18.84
C THR A 182 12.76 19.62 -18.48
N GLU A 183 13.22 20.78 -18.01
CA GLU A 183 14.64 20.99 -17.67
C GLU A 183 15.04 20.17 -16.45
N LEU A 184 14.18 20.10 -15.43
CA LEU A 184 14.39 19.22 -14.29
C LEU A 184 14.43 17.74 -14.71
N SER A 185 13.53 17.31 -15.58
CA SER A 185 13.47 15.93 -16.06
C SER A 185 14.73 15.51 -16.85
N LYS A 186 15.34 16.44 -17.58
CA LYS A 186 16.63 16.22 -18.26
C LYS A 186 17.78 16.15 -17.26
N ALA A 187 17.78 17.00 -16.24
CA ALA A 187 18.84 17.09 -15.25
C ALA A 187 18.78 15.95 -14.20
N ALA A 188 17.61 15.36 -13.97
CA ALA A 188 17.36 14.33 -12.98
C ALA A 188 16.78 13.04 -13.59
N PRO A 189 17.60 12.20 -14.27
CA PRO A 189 17.13 10.94 -14.87
C PRO A 189 16.53 9.97 -13.85
N ASP A 190 17.01 10.02 -12.60
CA ASP A 190 16.51 9.25 -11.48
C ASP A 190 15.07 9.60 -11.09
N LEU A 191 14.68 10.86 -11.21
CA LEU A 191 13.29 11.30 -11.08
C LEU A 191 12.49 10.98 -12.35
N ALA A 192 13.05 11.26 -13.52
CA ALA A 192 12.39 11.04 -14.80
C ALA A 192 11.97 9.57 -15.00
N ALA A 193 12.76 8.60 -14.52
CA ALA A 193 12.41 7.18 -14.58
C ALA A 193 11.07 6.88 -13.90
N SER A 194 10.74 7.58 -12.82
CA SER A 194 9.49 7.39 -12.08
C SER A 194 8.24 7.80 -12.86
N ALA A 195 8.36 8.70 -13.83
CA ALA A 195 7.26 9.11 -14.71
C ALA A 195 6.75 7.98 -15.63
N SER A 196 7.55 6.90 -15.80
CA SER A 196 7.14 5.70 -16.54
C SER A 196 6.26 4.75 -15.75
N LEU A 197 6.14 4.95 -14.42
CA LEU A 197 5.35 4.09 -13.56
C LEU A 197 3.87 4.43 -13.65
N ASN A 198 3.05 3.41 -13.49
CA ASN A 198 1.61 3.53 -13.51
C ASN A 198 1.02 3.56 -12.09
N ALA A 199 -0.22 3.99 -12.02
CA ALA A 199 -1.02 4.02 -10.81
C ALA A 199 -2.31 3.21 -10.99
N ILE A 200 -2.97 2.92 -9.89
CA ILE A 200 -4.16 2.10 -9.80
C ILE A 200 -5.35 2.98 -9.42
N ASP A 201 -6.48 2.76 -10.06
CA ASP A 201 -7.73 3.42 -9.75
C ASP A 201 -8.45 2.68 -8.61
N VAL A 202 -9.09 3.47 -7.76
CA VAL A 202 -9.92 2.98 -6.64
C VAL A 202 -11.29 3.64 -6.74
N VAL A 203 -12.35 2.86 -6.49
CA VAL A 203 -13.70 3.38 -6.28
C VAL A 203 -14.08 3.13 -4.84
N ALA A 204 -14.43 4.18 -4.12
CA ALA A 204 -14.96 4.09 -2.77
C ALA A 204 -16.45 4.41 -2.78
N VAL A 205 -17.22 3.63 -2.05
CA VAL A 205 -18.67 3.76 -1.94
C VAL A 205 -19.05 3.85 -0.48
N ARG A 206 -19.98 4.71 -0.15
CA ARG A 206 -20.65 4.72 1.14
C ARG A 206 -22.14 4.56 0.93
N LEU A 207 -22.76 3.68 1.69
CA LEU A 207 -24.20 3.44 1.66
C LEU A 207 -24.80 3.68 3.03
N TRP A 208 -25.99 4.31 3.04
CA TRP A 208 -26.87 4.42 4.18
C TRP A 208 -28.10 3.58 3.91
N LEU A 209 -28.49 2.72 4.85
CA LEU A 209 -29.57 1.73 4.68
C LEU A 209 -30.78 2.14 5.54
N ASP A 210 -31.99 1.73 5.08
CA ASP A 210 -33.26 1.99 5.75
C ASP A 210 -33.47 1.18 7.03
N LYS A 211 -32.57 0.21 7.32
CA LYS A 211 -32.61 -0.64 8.51
C LYS A 211 -31.24 -1.10 8.93
N THR A 212 -31.10 -1.48 10.19
CA THR A 212 -29.89 -2.13 10.71
C THR A 212 -29.75 -3.53 10.13
N VAL A 213 -28.56 -3.81 9.60
CA VAL A 213 -28.13 -5.14 9.13
C VAL A 213 -27.01 -5.60 10.03
N GLU A 214 -27.20 -6.67 10.76
CA GLU A 214 -26.15 -7.28 11.58
C GLU A 214 -25.39 -8.33 10.76
N THR A 215 -24.07 -8.30 10.85
CA THR A 215 -23.19 -9.28 10.23
C THR A 215 -22.32 -9.94 11.30
N ASP A 216 -21.97 -11.21 11.11
CA ASP A 216 -21.09 -11.96 12.03
C ASP A 216 -19.71 -11.29 12.19
N THR A 217 -19.27 -10.59 11.14
CA THR A 217 -18.04 -9.83 11.11
C THR A 217 -18.31 -8.46 10.50
N PRO A 218 -17.84 -7.36 11.13
CA PRO A 218 -18.08 -6.00 10.62
C PRO A 218 -17.23 -5.64 9.39
N VAL A 219 -16.39 -6.55 8.92
CA VAL A 219 -15.52 -6.37 7.77
C VAL A 219 -15.54 -7.62 6.91
N GLY A 220 -15.65 -7.45 5.60
CA GLY A 220 -15.58 -8.53 4.65
C GLY A 220 -14.77 -8.19 3.41
N VAL A 221 -14.35 -9.23 2.70
CA VAL A 221 -13.64 -9.12 1.42
C VAL A 221 -14.50 -9.75 0.34
N PHE A 222 -14.81 -9.00 -0.70
CA PHE A 222 -15.46 -9.55 -1.89
C PHE A 222 -14.45 -10.36 -2.69
N ALA A 223 -14.64 -11.67 -2.70
CA ALA A 223 -13.79 -12.60 -3.43
C ALA A 223 -14.63 -13.53 -4.31
N LYS A 224 -14.13 -13.85 -5.50
CA LYS A 224 -14.75 -14.79 -6.44
C LYS A 224 -16.11 -14.36 -7.01
N PHE A 225 -16.38 -13.08 -7.06
CA PHE A 225 -17.54 -12.56 -7.77
C PHE A 225 -17.18 -12.26 -9.22
N PRO A 226 -17.76 -12.95 -10.21
CA PRO A 226 -17.47 -12.71 -11.64
C PRO A 226 -17.79 -11.26 -12.07
N GLU A 227 -18.74 -10.63 -11.42
CA GLU A 227 -19.19 -9.27 -11.66
C GLU A 227 -18.10 -8.23 -11.43
N LEU A 228 -17.15 -8.52 -10.54
CA LEU A 228 -16.01 -7.64 -10.25
C LEU A 228 -15.00 -7.58 -11.40
N ARG A 229 -15.02 -8.53 -12.35
CA ARG A 229 -14.17 -8.56 -13.56
C ARG A 229 -12.69 -8.32 -13.27
N GLY A 230 -12.18 -8.94 -12.19
CA GLY A 230 -10.78 -8.82 -11.75
C GLY A 230 -10.50 -7.67 -10.78
N ALA A 231 -11.50 -6.87 -10.42
CA ALA A 231 -11.39 -5.99 -9.27
C ALA A 231 -11.42 -6.80 -7.97
N GLY A 232 -10.80 -6.28 -6.92
CA GLY A 232 -11.03 -6.70 -5.54
C GLY A 232 -11.98 -5.75 -4.86
N GLY A 233 -12.49 -6.14 -3.70
CA GLY A 233 -13.30 -5.23 -2.90
C GLY A 233 -13.31 -5.63 -1.43
N THR A 234 -13.50 -4.64 -0.58
CA THR A 234 -13.76 -4.81 0.85
C THR A 234 -14.97 -4.00 1.24
N PHE A 235 -15.67 -4.43 2.28
CA PHE A 235 -16.68 -3.61 2.92
C PHE A 235 -16.45 -3.55 4.44
N PHE A 236 -16.91 -2.47 5.04
CA PHE A 236 -16.82 -2.17 6.46
C PHE A 236 -18.18 -1.70 6.97
N MET A 237 -18.75 -2.41 7.95
CA MET A 237 -19.97 -2.00 8.65
C MET A 237 -19.60 -0.91 9.65
N LEU A 238 -19.71 0.34 9.25
CA LEU A 238 -19.21 1.48 10.05
C LEU A 238 -20.03 1.66 11.33
N ASP A 239 -21.32 1.41 11.28
CA ASP A 239 -22.22 1.41 12.43
C ASP A 239 -21.84 0.36 13.49
N GLN A 240 -21.34 -0.81 13.07
CA GLN A 240 -20.85 -1.84 14.00
C GLN A 240 -19.44 -1.52 14.53
N LEU A 241 -18.58 -0.88 13.72
CA LEU A 241 -17.22 -0.50 14.10
C LEU A 241 -17.17 0.75 14.97
N GLN A 242 -18.12 1.66 14.79
CA GLN A 242 -18.16 2.99 15.44
C GLN A 242 -19.50 3.22 16.13
N LYS A 243 -19.93 2.29 16.97
CA LYS A 243 -21.23 2.31 17.67
C LYS A 243 -21.49 3.61 18.45
N ASP A 244 -20.46 4.24 18.95
CA ASP A 244 -20.55 5.49 19.75
C ASP A 244 -20.56 6.75 18.85
N ASN A 245 -20.60 6.61 17.52
CA ASN A 245 -20.45 7.71 16.58
C ASN A 245 -21.52 7.72 15.47
N LEU A 246 -22.69 7.18 15.74
CA LEU A 246 -23.75 7.00 14.75
C LEU A 246 -24.29 8.33 14.21
N GLU A 247 -24.39 9.36 15.06
CA GLU A 247 -24.83 10.70 14.67
C GLU A 247 -23.89 11.31 13.61
N GLU A 248 -22.57 11.20 13.82
CA GLU A 248 -21.57 11.68 12.84
C GLU A 248 -21.65 10.87 11.54
N LEU A 249 -21.88 9.56 11.61
CA LEU A 249 -22.00 8.70 10.45
C LEU A 249 -23.25 9.02 9.61
N TRP A 250 -24.35 9.40 10.25
CA TRP A 250 -25.58 9.81 9.60
C TRP A 250 -25.60 11.32 9.24
N GLY A 251 -24.76 12.12 9.91
CA GLY A 251 -24.73 13.58 9.75
C GLY A 251 -25.92 14.31 10.35
N ASN A 252 -26.76 13.61 11.11
CA ASN A 252 -27.90 14.12 11.86
C ASN A 252 -28.33 13.12 12.94
N ASP A 253 -29.30 13.49 13.78
CA ASP A 253 -29.82 12.66 14.89
C ASP A 253 -30.84 11.59 14.41
N GLU A 254 -31.24 11.59 13.15
CA GLU A 254 -32.21 10.65 12.58
C GLU A 254 -31.51 9.39 12.07
N ILE A 255 -31.08 8.52 12.99
CA ILE A 255 -30.46 7.22 12.66
C ILE A 255 -31.55 6.26 12.21
N GLN A 256 -31.48 5.82 10.95
CA GLN A 256 -32.49 4.89 10.39
C GLN A 256 -31.99 3.45 10.37
N GLY A 257 -30.74 3.22 10.02
CA GLY A 257 -30.19 1.86 9.87
C GLY A 257 -28.68 1.82 9.76
N SER A 258 -28.15 0.81 9.10
CA SER A 258 -26.71 0.62 8.95
C SER A 258 -26.08 1.63 8.00
N VAL A 259 -24.82 1.98 8.31
CA VAL A 259 -23.92 2.72 7.42
C VAL A 259 -22.74 1.82 7.10
N LEU A 260 -22.46 1.66 5.82
CA LEU A 260 -21.29 0.88 5.40
C LEU A 260 -20.45 1.66 4.39
N SER A 261 -19.18 1.30 4.34
CA SER A 261 -18.23 1.77 3.31
C SER A 261 -17.68 0.57 2.58
N ALA A 262 -17.59 0.64 1.26
CA ALA A 262 -16.88 -0.35 0.46
C ALA A 262 -15.83 0.33 -0.42
N ASP A 263 -14.74 -0.39 -0.65
CA ASP A 263 -13.68 0.01 -1.56
C ASP A 263 -13.48 -1.06 -2.62
N PHE A 264 -13.45 -0.63 -3.89
CA PHE A 264 -13.11 -1.50 -5.02
C PHE A 264 -11.71 -1.16 -5.52
N TYR A 265 -10.83 -2.14 -5.45
CA TYR A 265 -9.42 -2.06 -5.86
C TYR A 265 -9.25 -2.62 -7.27
N ASN A 266 -8.24 -2.17 -8.01
CA ASN A 266 -8.09 -2.51 -9.44
C ASN A 266 -9.38 -2.21 -10.21
N SER A 267 -9.97 -1.06 -9.93
CA SER A 267 -11.35 -0.75 -10.28
C SER A 267 -11.59 -0.32 -11.75
N GLY A 268 -10.64 -0.58 -12.65
CA GLY A 268 -10.74 -0.18 -14.07
C GLY A 268 -12.00 -0.67 -14.79
N ALA A 269 -12.59 -1.79 -14.36
CA ALA A 269 -13.85 -2.31 -14.91
C ALA A 269 -15.10 -1.70 -14.22
N ILE A 270 -14.95 -1.11 -13.05
CA ILE A 270 -16.05 -0.57 -12.22
C ILE A 270 -16.15 0.95 -12.37
N ALA A 271 -15.03 1.64 -12.39
CA ALA A 271 -14.98 3.10 -12.44
C ALA A 271 -15.78 3.74 -13.60
N PRO A 272 -15.92 3.13 -14.79
CA PRO A 272 -16.75 3.68 -15.87
C PRO A 272 -18.26 3.53 -15.69
N LEU A 273 -18.72 2.74 -14.72
CA LEU A 273 -20.15 2.56 -14.45
C LEU A 273 -20.76 3.84 -13.84
N SER A 274 -22.07 4.04 -13.99
CA SER A 274 -22.77 5.10 -13.28
C SER A 274 -22.77 4.85 -11.76
N ASP A 275 -23.06 5.89 -10.98
CA ASP A 275 -23.12 5.76 -9.51
C ASP A 275 -24.20 4.75 -9.09
N GLU A 276 -25.36 4.81 -9.76
CA GLU A 276 -26.46 3.89 -9.53
C GLU A 276 -26.07 2.44 -9.82
N ALA A 277 -25.38 2.20 -10.95
CA ALA A 277 -24.94 0.85 -11.32
C ALA A 277 -23.88 0.30 -10.35
N ILE A 278 -23.02 1.16 -9.78
CA ILE A 278 -22.06 0.76 -8.74
C ILE A 278 -22.77 0.41 -7.44
N VAL A 279 -23.75 1.20 -7.03
CA VAL A 279 -24.57 0.94 -5.84
C VAL A 279 -25.37 -0.36 -5.99
N GLU A 280 -25.99 -0.58 -7.15
CA GLU A 280 -26.70 -1.83 -7.45
C GLU A 280 -25.76 -3.04 -7.41
N LEU A 281 -24.57 -2.91 -7.99
CA LEU A 281 -23.53 -3.95 -7.95
C LEU A 281 -23.15 -4.27 -6.50
N GLU A 282 -22.86 -3.26 -5.69
CA GLU A 282 -22.47 -3.44 -4.29
C GLU A 282 -23.58 -4.12 -3.48
N MET A 283 -24.81 -3.66 -3.58
CA MET A 283 -25.97 -4.28 -2.90
C MET A 283 -26.21 -5.73 -3.34
N LYS A 284 -25.96 -6.04 -4.63
CA LYS A 284 -26.00 -7.41 -5.13
C LYS A 284 -24.94 -8.29 -4.45
N LEU A 285 -23.66 -7.82 -4.42
CA LEU A 285 -22.55 -8.56 -3.81
C LEU A 285 -22.79 -8.78 -2.31
N LEU A 286 -23.26 -7.76 -1.61
CA LEU A 286 -23.63 -7.84 -0.20
C LEU A 286 -24.76 -8.85 0.04
N GLY A 287 -25.82 -8.81 -0.79
CA GLY A 287 -26.97 -9.73 -0.70
C GLY A 287 -26.62 -11.17 -1.03
N GLU A 288 -25.57 -11.42 -1.83
CA GLU A 288 -25.04 -12.77 -2.07
C GLU A 288 -24.14 -13.26 -0.92
N ALA A 289 -23.39 -12.34 -0.29
CA ALA A 289 -22.53 -12.65 0.85
C ALA A 289 -23.34 -12.86 2.15
N TYR A 290 -24.34 -12.00 2.39
CA TYR A 290 -25.18 -11.99 3.59
C TYR A 290 -26.64 -11.74 3.18
N GLY A 291 -27.48 -12.74 3.39
CA GLY A 291 -28.89 -12.73 2.96
C GLY A 291 -29.71 -11.56 3.51
N GLU A 292 -29.33 -11.03 4.65
CA GLU A 292 -29.95 -9.92 5.37
C GLU A 292 -30.01 -8.64 4.54
N PHE A 293 -29.00 -8.38 3.71
CA PHE A 293 -28.95 -7.21 2.82
C PHE A 293 -30.03 -7.23 1.74
N LYS A 294 -30.56 -8.40 1.37
CA LYS A 294 -31.62 -8.52 0.34
C LYS A 294 -32.89 -7.74 0.68
N ASN A 295 -33.12 -7.52 1.96
CA ASN A 295 -34.32 -6.84 2.46
C ASN A 295 -34.05 -5.38 2.85
N ALA A 296 -32.79 -4.90 2.77
CA ALA A 296 -32.42 -3.53 3.04
C ALA A 296 -32.49 -2.68 1.77
N LYS A 297 -32.86 -1.41 1.92
CA LYS A 297 -32.89 -0.44 0.85
C LYS A 297 -31.87 0.65 1.12
N VAL A 298 -31.22 1.11 0.06
CA VAL A 298 -30.33 2.26 0.13
C VAL A 298 -31.17 3.52 0.22
N VAL A 299 -30.98 4.31 1.26
CA VAL A 299 -31.65 5.63 1.45
C VAL A 299 -30.78 6.77 1.00
N ASP A 300 -29.45 6.61 1.06
CA ASP A 300 -28.48 7.55 0.51
C ASP A 300 -27.19 6.83 0.12
N SER A 301 -26.44 7.42 -0.81
CA SER A 301 -25.18 6.85 -1.29
C SER A 301 -24.19 7.93 -1.71
N CYS A 302 -22.90 7.63 -1.57
CA CYS A 302 -21.82 8.48 -2.05
C CYS A 302 -20.77 7.62 -2.77
N VAL A 303 -20.58 7.86 -4.07
CA VAL A 303 -19.58 7.17 -4.88
C VAL A 303 -18.44 8.12 -5.22
N LYS A 304 -17.21 7.72 -4.92
CA LYS A 304 -16.00 8.49 -5.23
C LYS A 304 -15.06 7.66 -6.09
N ARG A 305 -14.55 8.27 -7.15
CA ARG A 305 -13.57 7.67 -8.06
C ARG A 305 -12.22 8.35 -7.87
N TYR A 306 -11.24 7.59 -7.46
CA TYR A 306 -9.88 8.04 -7.24
C TYR A 306 -8.99 7.52 -8.36
N GLN A 307 -8.84 8.32 -9.41
CA GLN A 307 -8.00 7.97 -10.55
C GLN A 307 -6.52 8.09 -10.19
N GLY A 308 -5.75 7.03 -10.46
CA GLY A 308 -4.33 6.99 -10.18
C GLY A 308 -3.98 7.20 -8.70
N ALA A 309 -4.83 6.76 -7.79
CA ALA A 309 -4.71 7.01 -6.35
C ALA A 309 -3.51 6.28 -5.74
N VAL A 310 -3.17 5.12 -6.24
CA VAL A 310 -2.21 4.20 -5.62
C VAL A 310 -1.14 3.80 -6.60
N SER A 311 0.12 3.78 -6.18
CA SER A 311 1.23 3.32 -7.01
C SER A 311 1.10 1.83 -7.35
N TRP A 312 1.30 1.48 -8.62
CA TRP A 312 1.29 0.09 -9.07
C TRP A 312 2.69 -0.52 -8.97
N PHE A 313 2.82 -1.53 -8.14
CA PHE A 313 4.06 -2.27 -7.91
C PHE A 313 4.21 -3.44 -8.90
N SER A 314 4.30 -3.10 -10.18
CA SER A 314 4.47 -4.08 -11.26
C SER A 314 5.89 -4.68 -11.28
N PRO A 315 6.10 -5.84 -11.93
CA PRO A 315 7.43 -6.39 -12.14
C PRO A 315 8.39 -5.36 -12.75
N GLY A 316 9.61 -5.28 -12.23
CA GLY A 316 10.64 -4.34 -12.68
C GLY A 316 10.39 -2.87 -12.33
N SER A 317 9.40 -2.59 -11.48
CA SER A 317 9.08 -1.21 -11.10
C SER A 317 9.98 -0.64 -10.01
N PHE A 318 10.58 -1.47 -9.17
CA PHE A 318 11.32 -1.00 -8.01
C PHE A 318 12.49 -0.09 -8.37
N SER A 319 13.31 -0.47 -9.35
CA SER A 319 14.46 0.32 -9.78
C SER A 319 14.08 1.70 -10.36
N LYS A 320 12.85 1.85 -10.85
CA LYS A 320 12.32 3.08 -11.45
C LYS A 320 11.61 3.98 -10.44
N ARG A 321 11.37 3.53 -9.22
CA ARG A 321 10.75 4.36 -8.17
C ARG A 321 11.68 5.53 -7.83
N PRO A 322 11.14 6.71 -7.48
CA PRO A 322 11.96 7.85 -7.16
C PRO A 322 12.85 7.56 -5.94
N PRO A 323 14.12 7.99 -5.94
CA PRO A 323 14.93 7.91 -4.74
C PRO A 323 14.49 8.97 -3.71
N LEU A 324 14.68 8.69 -2.43
CA LEU A 324 14.50 9.68 -1.36
C LEU A 324 15.38 10.91 -1.62
N ALA A 325 16.64 10.67 -1.94
CA ALA A 325 17.65 11.67 -2.24
C ALA A 325 17.86 11.74 -3.75
N SER A 326 17.24 12.71 -4.43
CA SER A 326 17.43 12.85 -5.87
C SER A 326 18.82 13.34 -6.25
N SER A 327 19.20 13.20 -7.53
CA SER A 327 20.44 13.75 -8.09
C SER A 327 20.50 15.28 -8.02
N VAL A 328 19.36 15.96 -7.92
CA VAL A 328 19.30 17.42 -7.72
C VAL A 328 19.39 17.74 -6.23
N LYS A 329 20.40 18.53 -5.85
CA LYS A 329 20.81 18.75 -4.46
C LYS A 329 19.69 19.24 -3.54
N ASN A 330 18.78 20.07 -4.03
CA ASN A 330 17.69 20.65 -3.23
C ASN A 330 16.32 20.00 -3.47
N VAL A 331 16.29 18.79 -4.04
CA VAL A 331 15.07 18.03 -4.28
C VAL A 331 15.18 16.67 -3.60
N CYS A 332 14.21 16.35 -2.75
CA CYS A 332 13.97 15.02 -2.18
C CYS A 332 12.58 14.51 -2.52
N CYS A 333 12.37 13.21 -2.39
CA CYS A 333 11.07 12.58 -2.53
C CYS A 333 10.60 11.96 -1.22
N ALA A 334 9.29 11.93 -1.00
CA ALA A 334 8.66 11.24 0.11
C ALA A 334 7.43 10.48 -0.37
N GLY A 335 7.03 9.46 0.36
CA GLY A 335 5.89 8.59 0.07
C GLY A 335 6.25 7.12 0.28
N ASP A 336 5.24 6.28 0.35
CA ASP A 336 5.38 4.85 0.61
C ASP A 336 6.10 4.08 -0.52
N TRP A 337 6.11 4.61 -1.71
CA TRP A 337 6.72 4.03 -2.92
C TRP A 337 8.16 4.47 -3.19
N VAL A 338 8.68 5.42 -2.41
CA VAL A 338 10.03 5.98 -2.58
C VAL A 338 11.10 4.96 -2.16
N ARG A 339 12.22 4.90 -2.89
CA ARG A 339 13.40 4.11 -2.50
C ARG A 339 14.18 4.89 -1.45
N MET A 340 14.40 4.28 -0.29
CA MET A 340 15.00 4.94 0.87
C MET A 340 16.51 4.65 1.04
N GLY A 341 17.14 3.95 0.08
CA GLY A 341 18.57 3.63 0.13
C GLY A 341 18.93 2.74 1.32
N ASP A 342 19.88 3.18 2.13
CA ASP A 342 20.31 2.51 3.36
C ASP A 342 19.25 2.50 4.48
N ARG A 343 18.18 3.28 4.29
CA ARG A 343 17.03 3.34 5.22
C ARG A 343 15.84 2.52 4.72
N GLU A 344 16.04 1.61 3.78
CA GLU A 344 14.99 0.69 3.34
C GLU A 344 14.47 -0.15 4.49
N HIS A 345 13.16 -0.12 4.71
CA HIS A 345 12.50 -0.87 5.78
C HIS A 345 11.04 -1.14 5.43
N GLY A 346 10.42 -2.03 6.19
CA GLY A 346 8.99 -2.30 6.11
C GLY A 346 8.58 -2.91 4.77
N ALA A 347 7.29 -3.10 4.62
CA ALA A 347 6.70 -3.50 3.34
C ALA A 347 6.96 -2.39 2.31
N LYS A 348 7.68 -2.71 1.26
CA LYS A 348 8.04 -1.76 0.19
C LYS A 348 6.86 -1.46 -0.74
N GLY A 349 5.69 -1.32 -0.17
CA GLY A 349 4.40 -1.10 -0.83
C GLY A 349 3.51 -0.19 0.00
N LEU A 350 2.20 -0.27 -0.17
CA LEU A 350 1.20 0.56 0.48
C LEU A 350 1.33 0.56 2.02
N CYS A 351 2.01 1.56 2.57
CA CYS A 351 2.28 1.65 4.00
C CYS A 351 2.36 3.11 4.46
N GLN A 352 1.39 3.53 5.27
CA GLN A 352 1.32 4.92 5.77
C GLN A 352 2.51 5.24 6.70
N GLU A 353 2.97 4.27 7.50
CA GLU A 353 4.17 4.43 8.33
C GLU A 353 5.39 4.75 7.46
N ARG A 354 5.60 3.99 6.38
CA ARG A 354 6.69 4.23 5.45
C ARG A 354 6.60 5.63 4.80
N ALA A 355 5.40 6.07 4.46
CA ALA A 355 5.18 7.41 3.92
C ALA A 355 5.59 8.49 4.93
N LEU A 356 5.20 8.34 6.20
CA LEU A 356 5.59 9.26 7.27
C LEU A 356 7.11 9.26 7.51
N VAL A 357 7.72 8.09 7.64
CA VAL A 357 9.18 7.96 7.86
C VAL A 357 9.97 8.54 6.70
N SER A 358 9.52 8.34 5.46
CA SER A 358 10.17 8.94 4.29
C SER A 358 10.15 10.47 4.32
N GLY A 359 9.09 11.08 4.87
CA GLY A 359 9.02 12.52 5.08
C GLY A 359 10.07 13.02 6.07
N TYR A 360 10.26 12.32 7.20
CA TYR A 360 11.32 12.63 8.17
C TYR A 360 12.72 12.47 7.56
N GLU A 361 12.96 11.38 6.84
CA GLU A 361 14.26 11.14 6.21
C GLU A 361 14.55 12.14 5.07
N ALA A 362 13.53 12.57 4.31
CA ALA A 362 13.68 13.62 3.30
C ALA A 362 14.07 14.96 3.93
N ALA A 363 13.48 15.33 5.06
CA ALA A 363 13.85 16.53 5.80
C ALA A 363 15.29 16.44 6.35
N ASN A 364 15.69 15.29 6.90
CA ASN A 364 17.04 15.04 7.36
C ASN A 364 18.05 15.10 6.21
N GLU A 365 17.71 14.54 5.06
CA GLU A 365 18.57 14.57 3.86
C GLU A 365 18.81 16.01 3.37
N LEU A 366 17.76 16.82 3.27
CA LEU A 366 17.90 18.23 2.90
C LEU A 366 18.75 19.02 3.90
N ALA A 367 18.59 18.74 5.20
CA ALA A 367 19.42 19.34 6.23
C ALA A 367 20.89 18.94 6.11
N SER A 368 21.19 17.66 5.86
CA SER A 368 22.54 17.13 5.69
C SER A 368 23.25 17.69 4.45
N ARG A 369 22.49 17.95 3.38
CA ARG A 369 22.99 18.56 2.14
C ARG A 369 23.27 20.06 2.25
N GLY A 370 22.92 20.69 3.38
CA GLY A 370 23.13 22.09 3.64
C GLY A 370 22.38 23.04 2.70
N VAL A 371 21.22 22.61 2.20
CA VAL A 371 20.41 23.43 1.30
C VAL A 371 19.35 24.26 2.02
N LEU A 372 19.13 24.00 3.30
CA LEU A 372 18.20 24.75 4.14
C LEU A 372 18.93 25.89 4.83
N ASN A 373 18.30 27.08 4.83
CA ASN A 373 18.83 28.22 5.53
C ASN A 373 18.86 28.01 7.06
N GLY A 374 19.97 28.41 7.71
CA GLY A 374 20.19 28.26 9.14
C GLY A 374 20.82 26.93 9.55
N ASN A 375 21.38 26.90 10.75
CA ASN A 375 22.00 25.68 11.32
C ASN A 375 20.93 24.72 11.83
N ARG A 376 20.23 24.03 10.91
CA ARG A 376 19.17 23.10 11.23
C ARG A 376 19.75 21.76 11.67
N LYS A 377 19.51 21.40 12.92
CA LYS A 377 19.87 20.07 13.43
C LYS A 377 19.02 19.00 12.75
N MET A 378 19.66 17.92 12.34
CA MET A 378 18.95 16.71 11.94
C MET A 378 18.08 16.22 13.07
N LYS A 379 16.89 15.73 12.75
CA LYS A 379 16.04 15.04 13.71
C LYS A 379 16.62 13.66 14.00
N GLU A 380 16.36 13.18 15.21
CA GLU A 380 16.69 11.81 15.57
C GLU A 380 16.08 10.83 14.56
N ARG A 381 16.89 9.94 14.04
CA ARG A 381 16.44 8.90 13.12
C ARG A 381 15.70 7.82 13.89
N LEU A 382 14.54 7.43 13.37
CA LEU A 382 13.79 6.30 13.92
C LEU A 382 14.60 5.01 13.76
N GLU A 383 14.61 4.18 14.79
CA GLU A 383 15.23 2.86 14.75
C GLU A 383 14.50 1.97 13.74
N ILE A 384 15.26 1.32 12.86
CA ILE A 384 14.73 0.25 12.01
C ILE A 384 14.93 -1.05 12.78
N ARG A 385 13.82 -1.73 13.08
CA ARG A 385 13.88 -3.01 13.76
C ARG A 385 14.55 -4.06 12.88
N ASP A 386 15.37 -4.87 13.50
CA ASP A 386 15.93 -6.07 12.89
C ASP A 386 14.83 -7.08 12.53
N ASP A 387 15.11 -7.93 11.54
CA ASP A 387 14.25 -9.06 11.23
C ASP A 387 14.14 -10.04 12.43
N GLU A 388 13.04 -10.79 12.48
CA GLU A 388 12.83 -11.81 13.48
C GLU A 388 14.03 -12.79 13.55
N PRO A 389 14.55 -13.12 14.75
CA PRO A 389 15.74 -13.98 14.89
C PRO A 389 15.61 -15.33 14.17
N ALA A 390 14.43 -15.96 14.25
CA ALA A 390 14.16 -17.23 13.57
C ALA A 390 14.20 -17.09 12.04
N TYR A 391 13.70 -15.99 11.51
CA TYR A 391 13.79 -15.68 10.08
C TYR A 391 15.24 -15.45 9.66
N THR A 392 15.99 -14.64 10.40
CA THR A 392 17.42 -14.38 10.14
C THR A 392 18.26 -15.67 10.15
N MET A 393 18.00 -16.57 11.11
CA MET A 393 18.65 -17.90 11.15
C MET A 393 18.29 -18.74 9.92
N GLY A 394 17.01 -18.74 9.52
CA GLY A 394 16.54 -19.44 8.33
C GLY A 394 17.19 -18.93 7.05
N VAL A 395 17.27 -17.60 6.88
CA VAL A 395 17.94 -16.96 5.73
C VAL A 395 19.43 -17.33 5.69
N ARG A 396 20.14 -17.34 6.82
CA ARG A 396 21.54 -17.75 6.88
C ARG A 396 21.71 -19.21 6.47
N ALA A 397 20.85 -20.11 6.97
CA ALA A 397 20.88 -21.53 6.59
C ALA A 397 20.60 -21.72 5.09
N SER A 398 19.57 -21.02 4.55
CA SER A 398 19.26 -21.02 3.12
C SER A 398 20.44 -20.54 2.28
N SER A 399 21.09 -19.44 2.69
CA SER A 399 22.26 -18.90 1.97
C SER A 399 23.44 -19.86 1.91
N VAL A 400 23.67 -20.65 2.96
CA VAL A 400 24.72 -21.71 2.97
C VAL A 400 24.37 -22.81 1.97
N VAL A 401 23.12 -23.28 1.98
CA VAL A 401 22.63 -24.28 1.03
C VAL A 401 22.73 -23.77 -0.40
N GLN A 402 22.29 -22.55 -0.64
CA GLN A 402 22.35 -21.91 -1.95
C GLN A 402 23.79 -21.78 -2.45
N GLY A 403 24.71 -21.32 -1.60
CA GLY A 403 26.12 -21.22 -1.96
C GLY A 403 26.77 -22.59 -2.29
N ALA A 404 26.27 -23.66 -1.72
CA ALA A 404 26.69 -25.03 -2.10
C ALA A 404 26.11 -25.43 -3.47
N LEU A 405 24.84 -25.15 -3.72
CA LEU A 405 24.18 -25.41 -5.01
C LEU A 405 24.84 -24.63 -6.15
N ASP A 406 25.16 -23.37 -5.92
CA ASP A 406 25.83 -22.50 -6.91
C ASP A 406 27.20 -23.06 -7.32
N ARG A 407 27.98 -23.62 -6.35
CA ARG A 407 29.26 -24.27 -6.64
C ARG A 407 29.11 -25.54 -7.47
N LEU A 408 27.96 -26.19 -7.38
CA LEU A 408 27.63 -27.38 -8.16
C LEU A 408 27.01 -27.04 -9.53
N GLY A 409 26.87 -25.73 -9.84
CA GLY A 409 26.18 -25.24 -11.07
C GLY A 409 24.69 -25.47 -11.04
N VAL A 410 24.10 -25.76 -9.88
CA VAL A 410 22.67 -25.89 -9.68
C VAL A 410 22.19 -24.59 -9.07
N GLY A 411 21.50 -23.77 -9.83
CA GLY A 411 20.92 -22.53 -9.33
C GLY A 411 19.82 -22.75 -8.27
N SER A 412 19.29 -21.66 -7.71
CA SER A 412 18.12 -21.73 -6.82
C SER A 412 16.96 -22.41 -7.55
N ALA A 413 16.26 -23.31 -6.85
CA ALA A 413 15.13 -24.05 -7.41
C ALA A 413 13.96 -23.11 -7.84
N TRP A 414 13.99 -21.84 -7.39
CA TRP A 414 12.87 -20.91 -7.52
C TRP A 414 13.11 -19.81 -8.58
N VAL A 415 14.29 -19.25 -8.64
CA VAL A 415 14.53 -17.97 -9.32
C VAL A 415 15.67 -18.01 -10.33
N ARG A 416 16.65 -18.87 -10.14
CA ARG A 416 17.88 -18.91 -10.95
C ARG A 416 17.88 -19.99 -12.00
#